data_7d929c994887c2cd611f4f4338324701
#
_entry.id   7d929c994887c2cd611f4f4338324701
#
_cell.length_a   1.000
_cell.length_b   1.000
_cell.length_c   1.000
_cell.angle_alpha   90.00
_cell.angle_beta   90.00
_cell.angle_gamma   90.00
#
_symmetry.space_group_name_H-M   'P 1'
#
loop_
_entity.id
_entity.type
_entity.pdbx_description
1 polymer ?
#
loop_
_entity_poly.entity_id
_entity_poly.type
_entity_poly.pdbx_seq_one_letter_code
_entity_poly.pdbx_strand_id
1 'polypeptide(L)'
;MSTHETPEAVPETPRASQASEAVPADITPPDSTAVRVGTFSWLFPYRSALAAVGLTLVIGVVVSLATFASSTGMSFSDSLSGLLGTGDSATVMLVQDFRLPRIAVGLMVGAALGIAGCLTQTLAGNRLATPDIIGVNEGATAAVVASVVGSSTGMIGDWWLGPLGAAAAAMVVVACAGGAGSGGYRILVVGIGVSTVIGAVTDLVMSRENDNTAGGVFLWTVGSLSGRDWSVGTPLSLLLLVLVPLSLVAGSRLQLLRFDDDMASTLGVNVRRVRAVTLALAVALSGVAVGIGGPIAFVALAAPVVATRLSGPTRVPIIGSALVGAALVGAADALGRVVAPVEIPVGVITSVLGGPFLLWVLFGKNSEQTGKA
;
A
#
# COMPACT_ATOMS: atom_id res chain seq x y z
N MET A 1 67.21 -60.42 11.56
CA MET A 1 65.88 -60.51 10.88
C MET A 1 65.34 -59.12 10.79
N SER A 2 65.72 -58.47 9.69
CA SER A 2 65.49 -57.05 9.42
C SER A 2 64.31 -56.96 8.46
N THR A 3 63.17 -56.44 8.92
CA THR A 3 62.00 -56.16 8.09
C THR A 3 62.10 -54.73 7.57
N HIS A 4 62.31 -54.60 6.25
CA HIS A 4 62.26 -53.38 5.50
C HIS A 4 60.78 -52.98 5.38
N GLU A 5 60.38 -51.88 6.02
CA GLU A 5 59.12 -51.19 5.72
C GLU A 5 59.31 -50.30 4.51
N THR A 6 58.51 -50.54 3.45
CA THR A 6 58.38 -49.68 2.27
C THR A 6 57.60 -48.42 2.64
N PRO A 7 58.04 -47.23 2.22
CA PRO A 7 57.28 -46.00 2.50
C PRO A 7 55.96 -45.96 1.67
N GLU A 8 54.88 -45.81 2.38
CA GLU A 8 53.51 -45.58 1.84
C GLU A 8 53.48 -44.29 1.01
N ALA A 9 53.07 -44.38 -0.24
CA ALA A 9 52.95 -43.27 -1.15
C ALA A 9 51.87 -42.31 -0.68
N VAL A 10 52.25 -41.06 -0.39
CA VAL A 10 51.35 -39.95 -0.10
C VAL A 10 50.53 -39.70 -1.34
N PRO A 11 49.15 -39.71 -1.23
CA PRO A 11 48.32 -39.39 -2.39
C PRO A 11 48.55 -37.97 -2.86
N GLU A 12 48.89 -37.82 -4.12
CA GLU A 12 49.06 -36.50 -4.78
C GLU A 12 47.75 -35.72 -4.67
N THR A 13 47.79 -34.55 -4.03
CA THR A 13 46.69 -33.57 -4.06
C THR A 13 46.39 -33.22 -5.51
N PRO A 14 45.10 -33.27 -5.94
CA PRO A 14 44.72 -32.89 -7.28
C PRO A 14 45.18 -31.46 -7.57
N ARG A 15 45.95 -31.27 -8.62
CA ARG A 15 46.41 -30.00 -9.10
C ARG A 15 45.26 -29.01 -9.25
N ALA A 16 45.40 -27.84 -8.69
CA ALA A 16 44.50 -26.68 -8.76
C ALA A 16 44.31 -26.09 -10.18
N SER A 17 44.42 -26.91 -11.22
CA SER A 17 44.34 -26.50 -12.64
C SER A 17 43.00 -26.78 -13.32
N GLN A 18 41.99 -27.29 -12.61
CA GLN A 18 40.66 -27.55 -13.18
C GLN A 18 39.52 -26.72 -12.63
N ALA A 19 39.82 -25.72 -11.81
CA ALA A 19 38.78 -24.81 -11.27
C ALA A 19 38.55 -23.56 -12.13
N SER A 20 38.87 -23.61 -13.42
CA SER A 20 38.38 -22.65 -14.42
C SER A 20 37.21 -23.23 -15.20
N GLU A 21 36.33 -23.93 -14.53
CA GLU A 21 35.01 -24.19 -15.09
C GLU A 21 34.23 -22.88 -15.10
N ALA A 22 33.91 -22.46 -16.29
CA ALA A 22 33.16 -21.27 -16.62
C ALA A 22 32.01 -21.08 -15.65
N VAL A 23 32.04 -19.99 -14.88
CA VAL A 23 30.86 -19.44 -14.22
C VAL A 23 29.73 -19.43 -15.27
N PRO A 24 28.62 -20.13 -15.07
CA PRO A 24 27.56 -20.17 -16.06
C PRO A 24 27.19 -18.75 -16.44
N ALA A 25 27.26 -18.44 -17.72
CA ALA A 25 27.09 -17.09 -18.25
C ALA A 25 25.71 -16.50 -18.01
N ASP A 26 24.83 -17.18 -17.33
CA ASP A 26 23.42 -16.77 -17.19
C ASP A 26 22.87 -17.02 -15.78
N ILE A 27 23.38 -16.22 -14.80
CA ILE A 27 22.75 -16.09 -13.47
C ILE A 27 21.66 -15.00 -13.53
N THR A 28 20.99 -14.84 -14.66
CA THR A 28 19.86 -13.91 -14.75
C THR A 28 18.62 -14.58 -14.17
N PRO A 29 17.92 -13.91 -13.21
CA PRO A 29 16.65 -14.42 -12.72
C PRO A 29 15.68 -14.63 -13.90
N PRO A 30 14.85 -15.68 -13.89
CA PRO A 30 13.98 -16.06 -15.03
C PRO A 30 13.03 -14.97 -15.48
N ASP A 31 12.80 -13.94 -14.65
CA ASP A 31 11.88 -12.82 -14.90
C ASP A 31 12.59 -11.51 -15.29
N SER A 32 13.88 -11.57 -15.60
CA SER A 32 14.69 -10.37 -15.90
C SER A 32 15.61 -10.59 -17.09
N THR A 33 15.82 -9.54 -17.87
CA THR A 33 16.84 -9.48 -18.92
C THR A 33 18.00 -8.61 -18.47
N ALA A 34 19.25 -9.12 -18.66
CA ALA A 34 20.44 -8.32 -18.39
C ALA A 34 20.72 -7.40 -19.58
N VAL A 35 20.58 -6.10 -19.37
CA VAL A 35 21.02 -5.08 -20.33
C VAL A 35 22.42 -4.64 -19.95
N ARG A 36 23.41 -4.97 -20.80
CA ARG A 36 24.83 -4.59 -20.60
C ARG A 36 25.16 -3.38 -21.47
N VAL A 37 25.56 -2.28 -20.84
CA VAL A 37 26.06 -1.09 -21.51
C VAL A 37 27.47 -0.81 -21.00
N GLY A 38 28.47 -1.22 -21.74
CA GLY A 38 29.88 -1.16 -21.34
C GLY A 38 30.15 -2.01 -20.09
N THR A 39 30.72 -1.40 -19.05
CA THR A 39 31.01 -2.05 -17.75
C THR A 39 29.81 -2.12 -16.81
N PHE A 40 28.70 -1.46 -17.16
CA PHE A 40 27.48 -1.47 -16.35
C PHE A 40 26.51 -2.54 -16.85
N SER A 41 26.04 -3.37 -15.91
CA SER A 41 25.00 -4.39 -16.16
C SER A 41 23.75 -4.04 -15.36
N TRP A 42 22.64 -3.82 -16.04
CA TRP A 42 21.33 -3.57 -15.43
C TRP A 42 20.41 -4.77 -15.67
N LEU A 43 19.83 -5.27 -14.58
CA LEU A 43 18.78 -6.27 -14.65
C LEU A 43 17.43 -5.57 -14.88
N PHE A 44 16.89 -5.70 -16.08
CA PHE A 44 15.58 -5.13 -16.41
C PHE A 44 14.48 -6.20 -16.16
N PRO A 45 13.60 -6.00 -15.15
CA PRO A 45 12.54 -6.93 -14.82
C PRO A 45 11.36 -6.72 -15.80
N TYR A 46 11.36 -7.41 -16.93
CA TYR A 46 10.36 -7.20 -17.99
C TYR A 46 8.93 -7.51 -17.52
N ARG A 47 8.71 -8.49 -16.63
CA ARG A 47 7.39 -8.78 -16.06
C ARG A 47 6.87 -7.62 -15.24
N SER A 48 7.69 -7.02 -14.39
CA SER A 48 7.29 -5.83 -13.60
C SER A 48 6.99 -4.64 -14.50
N ALA A 49 7.74 -4.45 -15.59
CA ALA A 49 7.49 -3.38 -16.55
C ALA A 49 6.19 -3.60 -17.30
N LEU A 50 5.93 -4.81 -17.81
CA LEU A 50 4.67 -5.16 -18.47
C LEU A 50 3.47 -5.01 -17.52
N ALA A 51 3.61 -5.47 -16.27
CA ALA A 51 2.59 -5.29 -15.25
C ALA A 51 2.30 -3.80 -14.98
N ALA A 52 3.35 -2.96 -14.89
CA ALA A 52 3.18 -1.53 -14.68
C ALA A 52 2.48 -0.86 -15.88
N VAL A 53 2.85 -1.19 -17.12
CA VAL A 53 2.18 -0.69 -18.33
C VAL A 53 0.71 -1.13 -18.35
N GLY A 54 0.43 -2.42 -18.12
CA GLY A 54 -0.93 -2.95 -18.09
C GLY A 54 -1.79 -2.26 -17.02
N LEU A 55 -1.26 -2.07 -15.81
CA LEU A 55 -1.95 -1.37 -14.73
C LEU A 55 -2.17 0.12 -15.05
N THR A 56 -1.21 0.78 -15.67
CA THR A 56 -1.38 2.19 -16.12
C THR A 56 -2.49 2.30 -17.16
N LEU A 57 -2.59 1.36 -18.08
CA LEU A 57 -3.70 1.29 -19.03
C LEU A 57 -5.05 1.06 -18.33
N VAL A 58 -5.10 0.15 -17.36
CA VAL A 58 -6.30 -0.06 -16.53
C VAL A 58 -6.70 1.23 -15.80
N ILE A 59 -5.74 1.94 -15.21
CA ILE A 59 -6.01 3.25 -14.58
C ILE A 59 -6.56 4.24 -15.62
N GLY A 60 -5.97 4.30 -16.81
CA GLY A 60 -6.48 5.14 -17.89
C GLY A 60 -7.94 4.85 -18.25
N VAL A 61 -8.30 3.57 -18.34
CA VAL A 61 -9.69 3.14 -18.56
C VAL A 61 -10.59 3.54 -17.38
N VAL A 62 -10.15 3.30 -16.14
CA VAL A 62 -10.89 3.68 -14.92
C VAL A 62 -11.12 5.19 -14.87
N VAL A 63 -10.09 5.98 -15.14
CA VAL A 63 -10.21 7.45 -15.19
C VAL A 63 -11.19 7.89 -16.28
N SER A 64 -11.10 7.29 -17.46
CA SER A 64 -12.03 7.57 -18.55
C SER A 64 -13.48 7.23 -18.15
N LEU A 65 -13.71 6.04 -17.62
CA LEU A 65 -15.02 5.65 -17.12
C LEU A 65 -15.51 6.57 -16.00
N ALA A 66 -14.66 6.90 -15.04
CA ALA A 66 -15.00 7.79 -13.94
C ALA A 66 -15.33 9.22 -14.40
N THR A 67 -14.70 9.69 -15.47
CA THR A 67 -14.95 11.03 -16.04
C THR A 67 -16.22 11.05 -16.89
N PHE A 68 -16.45 10.02 -17.69
CA PHE A 68 -17.51 9.99 -18.69
C PHE A 68 -18.79 9.26 -18.21
N ALA A 69 -18.68 8.24 -17.36
CA ALA A 69 -19.86 7.58 -16.78
C ALA A 69 -20.42 8.44 -15.65
N SER A 70 -21.56 9.04 -15.86
CA SER A 70 -22.19 9.95 -14.90
C SER A 70 -23.66 9.63 -14.71
N SER A 71 -24.07 9.56 -13.45
CA SER A 71 -25.49 9.52 -13.08
C SER A 71 -26.22 10.84 -13.36
N THR A 72 -25.49 11.93 -13.67
CA THR A 72 -26.06 13.27 -13.88
C THR A 72 -26.56 13.54 -15.30
N GLY A 73 -26.61 12.52 -16.18
CA GLY A 73 -27.14 12.68 -17.54
C GLY A 73 -26.29 13.53 -18.50
N MET A 74 -25.07 13.88 -18.13
CA MET A 74 -24.15 14.60 -19.05
C MET A 74 -23.71 13.69 -20.19
N SER A 75 -23.71 14.26 -21.40
CA SER A 75 -23.22 13.53 -22.57
C SER A 75 -21.68 13.39 -22.56
N PHE A 76 -21.18 12.46 -23.35
CA PHE A 76 -19.73 12.30 -23.54
C PHE A 76 -19.09 13.60 -24.06
N SER A 77 -19.77 14.29 -25.02
CA SER A 77 -19.30 15.57 -25.57
C SER A 77 -19.18 16.65 -24.51
N ASP A 78 -20.17 16.76 -23.60
CA ASP A 78 -20.16 17.75 -22.52
C ASP A 78 -19.03 17.48 -21.53
N SER A 79 -18.81 16.20 -21.17
CA SER A 79 -17.70 15.83 -20.30
C SER A 79 -16.34 16.11 -20.92
N LEU A 80 -16.20 15.91 -22.23
CA LEU A 80 -14.96 16.21 -22.96
C LEU A 80 -14.74 17.72 -23.10
N SER A 81 -15.79 18.50 -23.43
CA SER A 81 -15.71 19.95 -23.51
C SER A 81 -15.41 20.59 -22.15
N GLY A 82 -16.00 20.05 -21.06
CA GLY A 82 -15.68 20.44 -19.69
C GLY A 82 -14.22 20.19 -19.33
N LEU A 83 -13.68 19.00 -19.72
CA LEU A 83 -12.28 18.66 -19.52
C LEU A 83 -11.32 19.60 -20.24
N LEU A 84 -11.66 19.97 -21.49
CA LEU A 84 -10.85 20.86 -22.33
C LEU A 84 -11.06 22.35 -22.01
N GLY A 85 -12.00 22.69 -21.12
CA GLY A 85 -12.32 24.07 -20.79
C GLY A 85 -13.06 24.84 -21.90
N THR A 86 -13.64 24.10 -22.88
CA THR A 86 -14.33 24.69 -24.07
C THR A 86 -15.86 24.63 -23.96
N GLY A 87 -16.38 24.04 -22.86
CA GLY A 87 -17.80 23.90 -22.61
C GLY A 87 -18.42 25.12 -21.94
N ASP A 88 -19.73 25.00 -21.61
CA ASP A 88 -20.41 25.94 -20.75
C ASP A 88 -19.73 26.06 -19.38
N SER A 89 -19.76 27.25 -18.78
CA SER A 89 -19.04 27.52 -17.50
C SER A 89 -19.45 26.56 -16.37
N ALA A 90 -20.73 26.17 -16.31
CA ALA A 90 -21.22 25.21 -15.33
C ALA A 90 -20.63 23.80 -15.57
N THR A 91 -20.53 23.38 -16.81
CA THR A 91 -19.94 22.10 -17.22
C THR A 91 -18.45 22.07 -16.93
N VAL A 92 -17.71 23.13 -17.25
CA VAL A 92 -16.29 23.25 -16.95
C VAL A 92 -16.05 23.17 -15.46
N MET A 93 -16.78 23.94 -14.65
CA MET A 93 -16.69 23.93 -13.19
C MET A 93 -16.99 22.52 -12.63
N LEU A 94 -18.05 21.87 -13.11
CA LEU A 94 -18.41 20.53 -12.62
C LEU A 94 -17.32 19.50 -12.90
N VAL A 95 -16.67 19.57 -14.06
CA VAL A 95 -15.64 18.60 -14.41
C VAL A 95 -14.31 18.95 -13.74
N GLN A 96 -13.85 20.21 -13.82
CA GLN A 96 -12.51 20.58 -13.37
C GLN A 96 -12.40 20.79 -11.85
N ASP A 97 -13.46 21.30 -11.19
CA ASP A 97 -13.41 21.63 -9.76
C ASP A 97 -14.01 20.54 -8.87
N PHE A 98 -14.86 19.65 -9.42
CA PHE A 98 -15.48 18.59 -8.62
C PHE A 98 -15.09 17.19 -9.06
N ARG A 99 -15.12 16.86 -10.37
CA ARG A 99 -14.85 15.47 -10.81
C ARG A 99 -13.37 15.13 -10.85
N LEU A 100 -12.57 15.97 -11.50
CA LEU A 100 -11.13 15.71 -11.64
C LEU A 100 -10.40 15.63 -10.31
N PRO A 101 -10.58 16.56 -9.35
CA PRO A 101 -9.91 16.46 -8.06
C PRO A 101 -10.32 15.20 -7.30
N ARG A 102 -11.62 14.83 -7.31
CA ARG A 102 -12.10 13.60 -6.67
C ARG A 102 -11.42 12.35 -7.25
N ILE A 103 -11.34 12.23 -8.58
CA ILE A 103 -10.66 11.12 -9.25
C ILE A 103 -9.17 11.10 -8.89
N ALA A 104 -8.50 12.25 -8.98
CA ALA A 104 -7.09 12.37 -8.65
C ALA A 104 -6.80 12.00 -7.19
N VAL A 105 -7.58 12.52 -6.25
CA VAL A 105 -7.48 12.19 -4.81
C VAL A 105 -7.72 10.70 -4.59
N GLY A 106 -8.73 10.11 -5.23
CA GLY A 106 -9.01 8.68 -5.12
C GLY A 106 -7.84 7.80 -5.59
N LEU A 107 -7.24 8.13 -6.73
CA LEU A 107 -6.05 7.44 -7.25
C LEU A 107 -4.85 7.58 -6.30
N MET A 108 -4.62 8.78 -5.77
CA MET A 108 -3.52 9.07 -4.84
C MET A 108 -3.71 8.37 -3.50
N VAL A 109 -4.91 8.37 -2.93
CA VAL A 109 -5.26 7.63 -1.71
C VAL A 109 -5.07 6.14 -1.91
N GLY A 110 -5.56 5.59 -3.02
CA GLY A 110 -5.35 4.19 -3.38
C GLY A 110 -3.88 3.82 -3.52
N ALA A 111 -3.09 4.65 -4.19
CA ALA A 111 -1.64 4.46 -4.32
C ALA A 111 -0.94 4.46 -2.95
N ALA A 112 -1.28 5.42 -2.07
CA ALA A 112 -0.73 5.52 -0.73
C ALA A 112 -1.04 4.27 0.11
N LEU A 113 -2.30 3.80 0.11
CA LEU A 113 -2.70 2.56 0.80
C LEU A 113 -1.99 1.33 0.22
N GLY A 114 -1.87 1.24 -1.10
CA GLY A 114 -1.16 0.14 -1.76
C GLY A 114 0.32 0.08 -1.36
N ILE A 115 1.01 1.21 -1.31
CA ILE A 115 2.40 1.29 -0.85
C ILE A 115 2.50 0.95 0.63
N ALA A 116 1.64 1.54 1.48
CA ALA A 116 1.63 1.28 2.92
C ALA A 116 1.44 -0.21 3.21
N GLY A 117 0.49 -0.86 2.53
CA GLY A 117 0.28 -2.30 2.61
C GLY A 117 1.51 -3.12 2.18
N CYS A 118 2.16 -2.74 1.06
CA CYS A 118 3.36 -3.40 0.58
C CYS A 118 4.52 -3.33 1.60
N LEU A 119 4.73 -2.17 2.19
CA LEU A 119 5.74 -1.97 3.22
C LEU A 119 5.43 -2.80 4.46
N THR A 120 4.18 -2.78 4.93
CA THR A 120 3.73 -3.51 6.13
C THR A 120 3.82 -5.02 5.94
N GLN A 121 3.33 -5.56 4.82
CA GLN A 121 3.40 -7.00 4.51
C GLN A 121 4.83 -7.50 4.42
N THR A 122 5.70 -6.72 3.78
CA THR A 122 7.11 -7.09 3.65
C THR A 122 7.83 -7.02 4.99
N LEU A 123 7.53 -5.99 5.80
CA LEU A 123 8.10 -5.81 7.14
C LEU A 123 7.69 -6.93 8.11
N ALA A 124 6.41 -7.32 8.06
CA ALA A 124 5.85 -8.38 8.90
C ALA A 124 6.16 -9.80 8.39
N GLY A 125 6.69 -9.95 7.17
CA GLY A 125 6.82 -11.25 6.52
C GLY A 125 5.49 -11.98 6.33
N ASN A 126 4.36 -11.25 6.36
CA ASN A 126 3.02 -11.79 6.31
C ASN A 126 2.17 -11.04 5.27
N ARG A 127 1.64 -11.77 4.28
CA ARG A 127 0.80 -11.21 3.21
C ARG A 127 -0.56 -10.69 3.68
N LEU A 128 -0.97 -11.00 4.90
CA LEU A 128 -2.22 -10.54 5.50
C LEU A 128 -2.01 -9.34 6.44
N ALA A 129 -0.78 -8.88 6.63
CA ALA A 129 -0.51 -7.71 7.45
C ALA A 129 -0.95 -6.43 6.75
N THR A 130 -1.66 -5.58 7.48
CA THR A 130 -2.12 -4.25 7.01
C THR A 130 -1.66 -3.18 8.00
N PRO A 131 -1.53 -1.90 7.57
CA PRO A 131 -1.19 -0.81 8.49
C PRO A 131 -2.23 -0.61 9.60
N ASP A 132 -3.46 -1.03 9.40
CA ASP A 132 -4.57 -0.90 10.35
C ASP A 132 -4.29 -1.62 11.68
N ILE A 133 -3.55 -2.75 11.62
CA ILE A 133 -3.18 -3.53 12.81
C ILE A 133 -2.35 -2.70 13.81
N ILE A 134 -1.71 -1.62 13.35
CA ILE A 134 -0.90 -0.72 14.19
C ILE A 134 -1.76 0.43 14.77
N GLY A 135 -3.08 0.38 14.56
CA GLY A 135 -4.00 1.38 15.09
C GLY A 135 -4.13 2.64 14.25
N VAL A 136 -3.67 2.64 13.01
CA VAL A 136 -3.70 3.81 12.13
C VAL A 136 -5.12 4.30 11.87
N ASN A 137 -6.05 3.40 11.54
CA ASN A 137 -7.44 3.75 11.27
C ASN A 137 -8.13 4.30 12.51
N GLU A 138 -8.01 3.61 13.64
CA GLU A 138 -8.63 4.00 14.90
C GLU A 138 -8.07 5.33 15.42
N GLY A 139 -6.75 5.52 15.31
CA GLY A 139 -6.12 6.78 15.68
C GLY A 139 -6.56 7.95 14.82
N ALA A 140 -6.63 7.75 13.50
CA ALA A 140 -7.14 8.77 12.57
C ALA A 140 -8.61 9.09 12.86
N THR A 141 -9.44 8.07 13.05
CA THR A 141 -10.87 8.22 13.38
C THR A 141 -11.07 8.96 14.70
N ALA A 142 -10.33 8.58 15.73
CA ALA A 142 -10.40 9.25 17.04
C ALA A 142 -10.05 10.74 16.95
N ALA A 143 -9.01 11.10 16.18
CA ALA A 143 -8.62 12.49 16.00
C ALA A 143 -9.70 13.32 15.25
N VAL A 144 -10.30 12.71 14.21
CA VAL A 144 -11.40 13.34 13.46
C VAL A 144 -12.63 13.50 14.34
N VAL A 145 -13.03 12.48 15.08
CA VAL A 145 -14.14 12.54 16.03
C VAL A 145 -13.89 13.62 17.10
N ALA A 146 -12.69 13.64 17.67
CA ALA A 146 -12.32 14.67 18.63
C ALA A 146 -12.42 16.09 18.04
N SER A 147 -12.11 16.29 16.76
CA SER A 147 -12.24 17.57 16.09
C SER A 147 -13.71 18.00 15.92
N VAL A 148 -14.58 17.06 15.61
CA VAL A 148 -16.02 17.32 15.45
C VAL A 148 -16.65 17.70 16.81
N VAL A 149 -16.37 16.90 17.83
CA VAL A 149 -16.91 17.15 19.20
C VAL A 149 -16.34 18.42 19.80
N GLY A 150 -15.07 18.73 19.53
CA GLY A 150 -14.41 19.95 20.01
C GLY A 150 -14.78 21.22 19.23
N SER A 151 -15.46 21.09 18.09
CA SER A 151 -15.86 22.24 17.28
C SER A 151 -17.27 22.72 17.66
N SER A 152 -17.44 24.04 17.76
CA SER A 152 -18.76 24.63 17.97
C SER A 152 -19.71 24.46 16.79
N THR A 153 -19.19 24.10 15.61
CA THR A 153 -19.93 23.95 14.35
C THR A 153 -20.31 22.50 14.03
N GLY A 154 -19.76 21.50 14.76
CA GLY A 154 -19.96 20.07 14.47
C GLY A 154 -19.39 19.64 13.11
N MET A 155 -18.56 20.45 12.47
CA MET A 155 -17.94 20.14 11.18
C MET A 155 -16.68 19.28 11.34
N ILE A 156 -16.46 18.38 10.38
CA ILE A 156 -15.22 17.60 10.31
C ILE A 156 -14.05 18.58 10.17
N GLY A 157 -13.04 18.43 11.02
CA GLY A 157 -11.85 19.25 11.00
C GLY A 157 -10.94 18.98 9.81
N ASP A 158 -9.83 19.68 9.77
CA ASP A 158 -8.87 19.58 8.66
C ASP A 158 -8.34 18.16 8.45
N TRP A 159 -8.07 17.80 7.21
CA TRP A 159 -7.58 16.48 6.79
C TRP A 159 -6.28 16.03 7.50
N TRP A 160 -5.44 16.97 7.94
CA TRP A 160 -4.15 16.68 8.64
C TRP A 160 -4.32 16.12 10.05
N LEU A 161 -5.51 16.21 10.65
CA LEU A 161 -5.81 15.61 11.96
C LEU A 161 -5.77 14.07 11.89
N GLY A 162 -6.24 13.50 10.78
CA GLY A 162 -6.15 12.05 10.56
C GLY A 162 -4.72 11.50 10.64
N PRO A 163 -3.77 12.01 9.85
CA PRO A 163 -2.35 11.64 9.94
C PRO A 163 -1.75 11.81 11.34
N LEU A 164 -2.10 12.88 12.04
CA LEU A 164 -1.63 13.09 13.42
C LEU A 164 -2.18 12.04 14.39
N GLY A 165 -3.47 11.74 14.30
CA GLY A 165 -4.10 10.70 15.10
C GLY A 165 -3.51 9.31 14.81
N ALA A 166 -3.31 8.99 13.54
CA ALA A 166 -2.65 7.77 13.11
C ALA A 166 -1.22 7.64 13.68
N ALA A 167 -0.44 8.72 13.60
CA ALA A 167 0.92 8.75 14.15
C ALA A 167 0.93 8.61 15.67
N ALA A 168 0.01 9.27 16.37
CA ALA A 168 -0.13 9.17 17.82
C ALA A 168 -0.48 7.73 18.24
N ALA A 169 -1.45 7.09 17.60
CA ALA A 169 -1.81 5.71 17.88
C ALA A 169 -0.65 4.75 17.62
N ALA A 170 0.03 4.89 16.48
CA ALA A 170 1.19 4.08 16.15
C ALA A 170 2.34 4.26 17.17
N MET A 171 2.58 5.49 17.67
CA MET A 171 3.56 5.75 18.72
C MET A 171 3.19 5.05 20.03
N VAL A 172 1.91 5.07 20.42
CA VAL A 172 1.43 4.35 21.60
C VAL A 172 1.65 2.84 21.43
N VAL A 173 1.29 2.27 20.27
CA VAL A 173 1.49 0.84 19.99
C VAL A 173 2.97 0.48 20.07
N VAL A 174 3.85 1.25 19.45
CA VAL A 174 5.31 1.01 19.46
C VAL A 174 5.87 1.12 20.87
N ALA A 175 5.44 2.13 21.65
CA ALA A 175 5.88 2.31 23.03
C ALA A 175 5.44 1.11 23.92
N CYS A 176 4.16 0.72 23.85
CA CYS A 176 3.63 -0.43 24.60
C CYS A 176 4.24 -1.77 24.17
N ALA A 177 4.63 -1.89 22.88
CA ALA A 177 5.32 -3.08 22.37
C ALA A 177 6.79 -3.18 22.82
N GLY A 178 7.35 -2.18 23.47
CA GLY A 178 8.76 -2.17 23.90
C GLY A 178 9.72 -1.58 22.87
N GLY A 179 9.22 -0.75 21.94
CA GLY A 179 9.99 0.01 20.96
C GLY A 179 9.95 -0.58 19.54
N ALA A 180 10.42 0.20 18.58
CA ALA A 180 10.42 -0.15 17.14
C ALA A 180 11.31 -1.36 16.76
N GLY A 181 12.08 -1.90 17.69
CA GLY A 181 12.91 -3.11 17.51
C GLY A 181 12.26 -4.39 18.04
N SER A 182 11.06 -4.29 18.64
CA SER A 182 10.33 -5.47 19.11
C SER A 182 9.85 -6.33 17.93
N GLY A 183 9.77 -7.65 18.15
CA GLY A 183 9.34 -8.59 17.10
C GLY A 183 7.96 -8.26 16.57
N GLY A 184 7.74 -8.47 15.27
CA GLY A 184 6.51 -8.12 14.58
C GLY A 184 5.23 -8.67 15.22
N TYR A 185 5.29 -9.87 15.78
CA TYR A 185 4.17 -10.49 16.52
C TYR A 185 3.72 -9.65 17.74
N ARG A 186 4.71 -9.10 18.50
CA ARG A 186 4.41 -8.28 19.69
C ARG A 186 3.74 -6.95 19.31
N ILE A 187 4.23 -6.30 18.25
CA ILE A 187 3.60 -5.08 17.72
C ILE A 187 2.16 -5.35 17.28
N LEU A 188 1.93 -6.49 16.64
CA LEU A 188 0.61 -6.90 16.17
C LEU A 188 -0.37 -7.10 17.31
N VAL A 189 -0.02 -7.89 18.34
CA VAL A 189 -0.91 -8.15 19.49
C VAL A 189 -1.20 -6.88 20.27
N VAL A 190 -0.18 -6.07 20.55
CA VAL A 190 -0.34 -4.77 21.21
C VAL A 190 -1.18 -3.82 20.35
N GLY A 191 -0.95 -3.82 19.04
CA GLY A 191 -1.70 -2.99 18.09
C GLY A 191 -3.19 -3.29 18.13
N ILE A 192 -3.59 -4.56 18.08
CA ILE A 192 -5.00 -4.96 18.21
C ILE A 192 -5.60 -4.47 19.53
N GLY A 193 -4.89 -4.65 20.65
CA GLY A 193 -5.37 -4.19 21.96
C GLY A 193 -5.55 -2.67 22.02
N VAL A 194 -4.55 -1.91 21.57
CA VAL A 194 -4.62 -0.43 21.56
C VAL A 194 -5.72 0.05 20.61
N SER A 195 -5.83 -0.52 19.42
CA SER A 195 -6.89 -0.19 18.45
C SER A 195 -8.28 -0.41 19.04
N THR A 196 -8.49 -1.55 19.69
CA THR A 196 -9.79 -1.86 20.35
C THR A 196 -10.13 -0.83 21.43
N VAL A 197 -9.17 -0.40 22.24
CA VAL A 197 -9.38 0.63 23.28
C VAL A 197 -9.72 1.98 22.65
N ILE A 198 -8.94 2.41 21.64
CA ILE A 198 -9.19 3.69 20.94
C ILE A 198 -10.57 3.66 20.29
N GLY A 199 -10.92 2.58 19.58
CA GLY A 199 -12.23 2.41 18.94
C GLY A 199 -13.37 2.48 19.97
N ALA A 200 -13.29 1.74 21.07
CA ALA A 200 -14.30 1.76 22.11
C ALA A 200 -14.50 3.16 22.75
N VAL A 201 -13.42 3.91 22.95
CA VAL A 201 -13.49 5.30 23.43
C VAL A 201 -14.16 6.19 22.39
N THR A 202 -13.81 6.02 21.11
CA THR A 202 -14.41 6.78 20.01
C THR A 202 -15.91 6.52 19.90
N ASP A 203 -16.32 5.25 19.96
CA ASP A 203 -17.75 4.86 19.93
C ASP A 203 -18.51 5.42 21.14
N LEU A 204 -17.91 5.39 22.33
CA LEU A 204 -18.50 5.98 23.53
C LEU A 204 -18.69 7.48 23.37
N VAL A 205 -17.74 8.21 22.81
CA VAL A 205 -17.85 9.64 22.55
C VAL A 205 -18.97 9.89 21.53
N MET A 206 -19.00 9.15 20.43
CA MET A 206 -20.02 9.30 19.39
C MET A 206 -21.43 8.97 19.87
N SER A 207 -21.59 8.02 20.80
CA SER A 207 -22.90 7.68 21.38
C SER A 207 -23.57 8.81 22.18
N ARG A 208 -22.82 9.87 22.49
CA ARG A 208 -23.33 11.05 23.21
C ARG A 208 -23.62 12.24 22.30
N GLU A 209 -23.28 12.12 21.03
CA GLU A 209 -23.48 13.18 20.04
C GLU A 209 -24.90 13.16 19.46
N ASN A 210 -25.33 14.28 18.87
CA ASN A 210 -26.60 14.40 18.17
C ASN A 210 -26.60 13.56 16.89
N ASP A 211 -27.78 13.04 16.49
CA ASP A 211 -27.96 12.17 15.33
C ASP A 211 -27.37 12.76 14.02
N ASN A 212 -27.49 14.07 13.82
CA ASN A 212 -26.97 14.74 12.63
C ASN A 212 -25.43 14.73 12.60
N THR A 213 -24.80 14.98 13.73
CA THR A 213 -23.33 14.97 13.88
C THR A 213 -22.82 13.53 13.75
N ALA A 214 -23.47 12.60 14.43
CA ALA A 214 -23.15 11.18 14.37
C ALA A 214 -23.27 10.63 12.94
N GLY A 215 -24.33 11.00 12.21
CA GLY A 215 -24.53 10.60 10.82
C GLY A 215 -23.46 11.10 9.87
N GLY A 216 -23.01 12.36 10.01
CA GLY A 216 -21.93 12.93 9.21
C GLY A 216 -20.58 12.23 9.43
N VAL A 217 -20.24 11.97 10.69
CA VAL A 217 -19.04 11.22 11.05
C VAL A 217 -19.11 9.78 10.59
N PHE A 218 -20.27 9.13 10.72
CA PHE A 218 -20.49 7.76 10.26
C PHE A 218 -20.18 7.61 8.76
N LEU A 219 -20.65 8.52 7.91
CA LEU A 219 -20.33 8.50 6.47
C LEU A 219 -18.83 8.63 6.22
N TRP A 220 -18.12 9.39 7.04
CA TRP A 220 -16.66 9.50 6.93
C TRP A 220 -15.96 8.21 7.39
N THR A 221 -16.42 7.58 8.49
CA THR A 221 -15.82 6.32 9.01
C THR A 221 -16.00 5.12 8.08
N VAL A 222 -16.94 5.19 7.16
CA VAL A 222 -17.14 4.15 6.13
C VAL A 222 -16.16 4.31 4.96
N GLY A 223 -15.46 5.44 4.86
CA GLY A 223 -14.54 5.76 3.79
C GLY A 223 -15.20 6.34 2.54
N SER A 224 -15.07 7.65 2.35
CA SER A 224 -15.70 8.38 1.25
C SER A 224 -14.78 9.42 0.63
N LEU A 225 -14.87 9.55 -0.69
CA LEU A 225 -14.16 10.57 -1.47
C LEU A 225 -15.08 11.73 -1.88
N SER A 226 -16.34 11.72 -1.43
CA SER A 226 -17.29 12.79 -1.75
C SER A 226 -16.84 14.12 -1.17
N GLY A 227 -16.97 15.18 -1.97
CA GLY A 227 -16.59 16.55 -1.57
C GLY A 227 -15.08 16.79 -1.47
N ARG A 228 -14.23 15.92 -2.01
CA ARG A 228 -12.79 16.16 -2.08
C ARG A 228 -12.44 16.99 -3.31
N ASP A 229 -11.77 18.09 -3.08
CA ASP A 229 -11.35 19.09 -4.07
C ASP A 229 -9.82 19.26 -4.12
N TRP A 230 -9.34 20.24 -4.87
CA TRP A 230 -7.91 20.53 -4.99
C TRP A 230 -7.28 21.08 -3.72
N SER A 231 -8.06 21.59 -2.75
CA SER A 231 -7.53 22.04 -1.47
C SER A 231 -6.90 20.91 -0.68
N VAL A 232 -7.39 19.68 -0.90
CA VAL A 232 -6.85 18.44 -0.33
C VAL A 232 -5.94 17.70 -1.32
N GLY A 233 -6.29 17.73 -2.61
CA GLY A 233 -5.53 17.05 -3.66
C GLY A 233 -4.10 17.58 -3.83
N THR A 234 -3.93 18.91 -3.76
CA THR A 234 -2.61 19.54 -3.92
C THR A 234 -1.64 19.15 -2.79
N PRO A 235 -1.96 19.32 -1.49
CA PRO A 235 -1.06 18.89 -0.42
C PRO A 235 -0.81 17.37 -0.43
N LEU A 236 -1.81 16.55 -0.78
CA LEU A 236 -1.62 15.11 -0.94
C LEU A 236 -0.58 14.79 -2.01
N SER A 237 -0.67 15.45 -3.18
CA SER A 237 0.28 15.22 -4.28
C SER A 237 1.71 15.59 -3.88
N LEU A 238 1.90 16.69 -3.16
CA LEU A 238 3.21 17.13 -2.66
C LEU A 238 3.77 16.15 -1.62
N LEU A 239 2.93 15.64 -0.71
CA LEU A 239 3.35 14.63 0.25
C LEU A 239 3.76 13.32 -0.44
N LEU A 240 2.98 12.86 -1.42
CA LEU A 240 3.32 11.65 -2.15
C LEU A 240 4.57 11.81 -3.00
N LEU A 241 4.84 13.01 -3.54
CA LEU A 241 6.09 13.30 -4.25
C LEU A 241 7.33 13.06 -3.38
N VAL A 242 7.21 13.19 -2.06
CA VAL A 242 8.27 12.90 -1.10
C VAL A 242 8.19 11.46 -0.59
N LEU A 243 7.00 11.01 -0.17
CA LEU A 243 6.85 9.71 0.49
C LEU A 243 7.06 8.52 -0.47
N VAL A 244 6.70 8.66 -1.76
CA VAL A 244 6.90 7.58 -2.74
C VAL A 244 8.40 7.30 -2.98
N PRO A 245 9.25 8.28 -3.31
CA PRO A 245 10.70 8.04 -3.44
C PRO A 245 11.32 7.47 -2.15
N LEU A 246 10.95 7.99 -0.98
CA LEU A 246 11.43 7.45 0.29
C LEU A 246 11.03 5.98 0.48
N SER A 247 9.80 5.62 0.08
CA SER A 247 9.31 4.24 0.12
C SER A 247 10.08 3.33 -0.84
N LEU A 248 10.45 3.81 -2.02
CA LEU A 248 11.29 3.05 -2.96
C LEU A 248 12.68 2.78 -2.39
N VAL A 249 13.29 3.77 -1.74
CA VAL A 249 14.58 3.61 -1.05
C VAL A 249 14.44 2.65 0.15
N ALA A 250 13.40 2.79 0.95
CA ALA A 250 13.13 1.88 2.06
C ALA A 250 12.90 0.44 1.57
N GLY A 251 12.14 0.26 0.49
CA GLY A 251 11.86 -1.04 -0.10
C GLY A 251 13.10 -1.77 -0.61
N SER A 252 14.07 -1.06 -1.17
CA SER A 252 15.35 -1.66 -1.58
C SER A 252 16.15 -2.19 -0.38
N ARG A 253 16.11 -1.50 0.76
CA ARG A 253 16.72 -1.95 2.01
C ARG A 253 15.93 -3.06 2.68
N LEU A 254 14.59 -2.95 2.63
CA LEU A 254 13.68 -3.94 3.19
C LEU A 254 13.81 -5.30 2.50
N GLN A 255 14.17 -5.32 1.22
CA GLN A 255 14.43 -6.55 0.48
C GLN A 255 15.56 -7.38 1.11
N LEU A 256 16.57 -6.75 1.72
CA LEU A 256 17.65 -7.41 2.42
C LEU A 256 17.20 -8.04 3.75
N LEU A 257 16.15 -7.53 4.37
CA LEU A 257 15.55 -8.11 5.59
C LEU A 257 14.69 -9.37 5.31
N ARG A 258 14.54 -9.78 4.06
CA ARG A 258 13.92 -11.09 3.71
C ARG A 258 14.86 -12.25 4.02
N PHE A 259 16.14 -11.99 4.20
CA PHE A 259 17.09 -12.89 4.82
C PHE A 259 17.02 -12.76 6.35
N ASP A 260 17.69 -13.64 7.09
CA ASP A 260 17.77 -13.52 8.54
C ASP A 260 18.44 -12.21 8.97
N ASP A 261 18.12 -11.73 10.17
CA ASP A 261 18.62 -10.47 10.72
C ASP A 261 20.17 -10.46 10.82
N ASP A 262 20.77 -11.61 11.12
CA ASP A 262 22.22 -11.76 11.21
C ASP A 262 22.86 -11.60 9.83
N MET A 263 22.26 -12.18 8.80
CA MET A 263 22.75 -12.04 7.43
C MET A 263 22.60 -10.60 6.92
N ALA A 264 21.47 -9.95 7.22
CA ALA A 264 21.26 -8.56 6.85
C ALA A 264 22.27 -7.62 7.54
N SER A 265 22.60 -7.89 8.81
CA SER A 265 23.59 -7.08 9.55
C SER A 265 25.01 -7.29 9.05
N THR A 266 25.40 -8.50 8.62
CA THR A 266 26.71 -8.74 7.98
C THR A 266 26.84 -8.02 6.65
N LEU A 267 25.73 -7.77 5.94
CA LEU A 267 25.70 -6.94 4.73
C LEU A 267 25.69 -5.42 5.02
N GLY A 268 25.88 -5.02 6.29
CA GLY A 268 25.99 -3.63 6.72
C GLY A 268 24.66 -2.91 6.87
N VAL A 269 23.53 -3.64 6.92
CA VAL A 269 22.20 -3.06 7.09
C VAL A 269 21.86 -2.93 8.57
N ASN A 270 21.54 -1.73 9.02
CA ASN A 270 20.99 -1.54 10.36
C ASN A 270 19.51 -1.95 10.39
N VAL A 271 19.26 -3.20 10.75
CA VAL A 271 17.93 -3.83 10.78
C VAL A 271 16.91 -2.99 11.56
N ARG A 272 17.29 -2.51 12.75
CA ARG A 272 16.40 -1.70 13.61
C ARG A 272 15.99 -0.39 12.94
N ARG A 273 16.95 0.30 12.27
CA ARG A 273 16.66 1.56 11.57
C ARG A 273 15.77 1.33 10.35
N VAL A 274 16.03 0.27 9.56
CA VAL A 274 15.22 -0.04 8.38
C VAL A 274 13.78 -0.37 8.80
N ARG A 275 13.59 -1.18 9.85
CA ARG A 275 12.26 -1.50 10.40
C ARG A 275 11.54 -0.23 10.86
N ALA A 276 12.20 0.62 11.64
CA ALA A 276 11.60 1.86 12.14
C ALA A 276 11.20 2.83 11.02
N VAL A 277 12.07 3.05 10.04
CA VAL A 277 11.79 3.94 8.90
C VAL A 277 10.66 3.37 8.03
N THR A 278 10.67 2.07 7.75
CA THR A 278 9.61 1.42 6.96
C THR A 278 8.26 1.53 7.64
N LEU A 279 8.23 1.29 8.97
CA LEU A 279 7.02 1.44 9.77
C LEU A 279 6.50 2.88 9.76
N ALA A 280 7.38 3.85 9.96
CA ALA A 280 7.02 5.28 9.93
C ALA A 280 6.46 5.70 8.56
N LEU A 281 7.05 5.22 7.46
CA LEU A 281 6.54 5.47 6.11
C LEU A 281 5.17 4.81 5.87
N ALA A 282 4.98 3.58 6.32
CA ALA A 282 3.69 2.89 6.22
C ALA A 282 2.59 3.63 6.99
N VAL A 283 2.89 4.07 8.22
CA VAL A 283 1.97 4.87 9.05
C VAL A 283 1.69 6.23 8.43
N ALA A 284 2.71 6.92 7.91
CA ALA A 284 2.53 8.22 7.27
C ALA A 284 1.65 8.12 6.02
N LEU A 285 1.93 7.15 5.13
CA LEU A 285 1.15 6.93 3.90
C LEU A 285 -0.30 6.55 4.21
N SER A 286 -0.52 5.57 5.10
CA SER A 286 -1.88 5.15 5.45
C SER A 286 -2.61 6.22 6.26
N GLY A 287 -1.93 6.92 7.19
CA GLY A 287 -2.52 8.00 7.95
C GLY A 287 -3.00 9.16 7.08
N VAL A 288 -2.20 9.57 6.09
CA VAL A 288 -2.60 10.60 5.11
C VAL A 288 -3.79 10.10 4.26
N ALA A 289 -3.75 8.87 3.79
CA ALA A 289 -4.82 8.29 3.00
C ALA A 289 -6.13 8.23 3.79
N VAL A 290 -6.08 7.78 5.05
CA VAL A 290 -7.24 7.68 5.94
C VAL A 290 -7.75 9.06 6.36
N GLY A 291 -6.86 10.02 6.65
CA GLY A 291 -7.26 11.39 6.98
C GLY A 291 -8.04 12.08 5.86
N ILE A 292 -7.76 11.72 4.62
CA ILE A 292 -8.40 12.30 3.44
C ILE A 292 -9.63 11.49 3.01
N GLY A 293 -9.48 10.18 2.83
CA GLY A 293 -10.54 9.32 2.27
C GLY A 293 -11.38 8.61 3.32
N GLY A 294 -11.07 8.77 4.61
CA GLY A 294 -11.59 7.90 5.65
C GLY A 294 -10.95 6.50 5.61
N PRO A 295 -11.33 5.60 6.52
CA PRO A 295 -10.85 4.22 6.54
C PRO A 295 -11.35 3.45 5.31
N ILE A 296 -10.49 3.24 4.32
CA ILE A 296 -10.80 2.42 3.13
C ILE A 296 -10.17 1.05 3.35
N ALA A 297 -11.00 0.10 3.77
CA ALA A 297 -10.57 -1.25 4.05
C ALA A 297 -10.13 -2.00 2.78
N PHE A 298 -9.39 -3.09 2.97
CA PHE A 298 -9.04 -4.06 1.95
C PHE A 298 -7.96 -3.64 0.94
N VAL A 299 -7.90 -2.37 0.52
CA VAL A 299 -6.96 -1.91 -0.52
C VAL A 299 -5.50 -2.16 -0.13
N ALA A 300 -5.12 -1.82 1.11
CA ALA A 300 -3.77 -2.05 1.62
C ALA A 300 -3.41 -3.55 1.72
N LEU A 301 -4.40 -4.43 1.83
CA LEU A 301 -4.20 -5.87 1.83
C LEU A 301 -4.08 -6.42 0.41
N ALA A 302 -5.00 -6.05 -0.47
CA ALA A 302 -5.10 -6.64 -1.81
C ALA A 302 -4.03 -6.14 -2.77
N ALA A 303 -3.73 -4.85 -2.74
CA ALA A 303 -2.84 -4.23 -3.72
C ALA A 303 -1.45 -4.89 -3.79
N PRO A 304 -0.72 -5.12 -2.68
CA PRO A 304 0.58 -5.78 -2.76
C PRO A 304 0.50 -7.27 -3.13
N VAL A 305 -0.58 -7.96 -2.77
CA VAL A 305 -0.79 -9.37 -3.14
C VAL A 305 -0.96 -9.50 -4.65
N VAL A 306 -1.82 -8.67 -5.26
CA VAL A 306 -2.03 -8.63 -6.70
C VAL A 306 -0.74 -8.20 -7.41
N ALA A 307 -0.09 -7.14 -6.95
CA ALA A 307 1.15 -6.64 -7.52
C ALA A 307 2.26 -7.70 -7.53
N THR A 308 2.41 -8.46 -6.44
CA THR A 308 3.39 -9.55 -6.34
C THR A 308 3.10 -10.67 -7.34
N ARG A 309 1.82 -11.02 -7.54
CA ARG A 309 1.45 -12.04 -8.54
C ARG A 309 1.75 -11.60 -9.96
N LEU A 310 1.54 -10.32 -10.27
CA LEU A 310 1.81 -9.76 -11.61
C LEU A 310 3.31 -9.56 -11.87
N SER A 311 4.05 -9.05 -10.89
CA SER A 311 5.46 -8.67 -11.02
C SER A 311 6.45 -9.80 -10.75
N GLY A 312 5.98 -10.92 -10.13
CA GLY A 312 6.84 -12.01 -9.66
C GLY A 312 7.40 -11.76 -8.24
N PRO A 313 7.98 -12.80 -7.60
CA PRO A 313 8.37 -12.77 -6.19
C PRO A 313 9.74 -12.13 -5.92
N THR A 314 10.48 -11.76 -6.94
CA THR A 314 11.91 -11.39 -6.84
C THR A 314 12.14 -10.03 -6.16
N ARG A 315 11.22 -9.09 -6.27
CA ARG A 315 11.35 -7.73 -5.72
C ARG A 315 10.14 -7.33 -4.87
N VAL A 316 10.33 -6.34 -3.99
CA VAL A 316 9.23 -5.67 -3.29
C VAL A 316 8.48 -4.78 -4.29
N PRO A 317 7.21 -5.08 -4.64
CA PRO A 317 6.54 -4.44 -5.77
C PRO A 317 5.86 -3.12 -5.36
N ILE A 318 6.64 -2.12 -4.89
CA ILE A 318 6.09 -0.84 -4.39
C ILE A 318 5.30 -0.11 -5.48
N ILE A 319 5.89 0.06 -6.68
CA ILE A 319 5.20 0.74 -7.80
C ILE A 319 3.98 -0.07 -8.24
N GLY A 320 4.12 -1.39 -8.36
CA GLY A 320 2.98 -2.26 -8.70
C GLY A 320 1.85 -2.13 -7.68
N SER A 321 2.18 -2.09 -6.38
CA SER A 321 1.19 -1.94 -5.30
C SER A 321 0.51 -0.57 -5.33
N ALA A 322 1.27 0.50 -5.65
CA ALA A 322 0.70 1.83 -5.85
C ALA A 322 -0.33 1.85 -7.00
N LEU A 323 0.04 1.27 -8.15
CA LEU A 323 -0.82 1.24 -9.33
C LEU A 323 -2.07 0.37 -9.10
N VAL A 324 -1.91 -0.81 -8.47
CA VAL A 324 -3.07 -1.66 -8.12
C VAL A 324 -3.98 -0.95 -7.12
N GLY A 325 -3.42 -0.33 -6.08
CA GLY A 325 -4.20 0.42 -5.11
C GLY A 325 -4.96 1.59 -5.74
N ALA A 326 -4.31 2.36 -6.61
CA ALA A 326 -4.94 3.43 -7.38
C ALA A 326 -6.09 2.90 -8.25
N ALA A 327 -5.86 1.80 -8.98
CA ALA A 327 -6.89 1.19 -9.82
C ALA A 327 -8.09 0.67 -9.00
N LEU A 328 -7.84 0.04 -7.84
CA LEU A 328 -8.90 -0.48 -6.96
C LEU A 328 -9.78 0.63 -6.40
N VAL A 329 -9.17 1.69 -5.84
CA VAL A 329 -9.93 2.82 -5.28
C VAL A 329 -10.66 3.59 -6.37
N GLY A 330 -9.99 3.87 -7.50
CA GLY A 330 -10.59 4.54 -8.63
C GLY A 330 -11.78 3.76 -9.22
N ALA A 331 -11.63 2.44 -9.37
CA ALA A 331 -12.71 1.57 -9.85
C ALA A 331 -13.88 1.51 -8.85
N ALA A 332 -13.60 1.38 -7.55
CA ALA A 332 -14.61 1.37 -6.50
C ALA A 332 -15.38 2.71 -6.46
N ASP A 333 -14.68 3.86 -6.57
CA ASP A 333 -15.34 5.17 -6.64
C ASP A 333 -16.21 5.32 -7.90
N ALA A 334 -15.72 4.88 -9.06
CA ALA A 334 -16.49 4.90 -10.29
C ALA A 334 -17.74 4.02 -10.21
N LEU A 335 -17.62 2.80 -9.67
CA LEU A 335 -18.75 1.89 -9.44
C LEU A 335 -19.76 2.47 -8.47
N GLY A 336 -19.31 3.08 -7.35
CA GLY A 336 -20.18 3.65 -6.33
C GLY A 336 -21.07 4.76 -6.84
N ARG A 337 -20.65 5.44 -7.90
CA ARG A 337 -21.43 6.52 -8.54
C ARG A 337 -22.44 6.03 -9.58
N VAL A 338 -22.29 4.81 -10.09
CA VAL A 338 -23.09 4.30 -11.22
C VAL A 338 -24.09 3.21 -10.80
N VAL A 339 -23.74 2.42 -9.78
CA VAL A 339 -24.52 1.21 -9.42
C VAL A 339 -25.85 1.54 -8.74
N ALA A 340 -25.94 2.66 -8.03
CA ALA A 340 -27.17 3.01 -7.29
C ALA A 340 -27.57 4.48 -7.53
N PRO A 341 -28.86 4.81 -7.31
CA PRO A 341 -29.36 6.20 -7.38
C PRO A 341 -28.70 7.13 -6.36
N VAL A 342 -28.24 6.57 -5.24
CA VAL A 342 -27.49 7.27 -4.18
C VAL A 342 -26.05 6.81 -4.24
N GLU A 343 -25.12 7.74 -4.12
CA GLU A 343 -23.69 7.43 -4.14
C GLU A 343 -23.30 6.48 -3.00
N ILE A 344 -22.73 5.33 -3.36
CA ILE A 344 -22.22 4.36 -2.39
C ILE A 344 -20.78 4.76 -2.02
N PRO A 345 -20.45 4.90 -0.72
CA PRO A 345 -19.08 5.18 -0.28
C PRO A 345 -18.08 4.14 -0.79
N VAL A 346 -16.88 4.59 -1.16
CA VAL A 346 -15.81 3.74 -1.71
C VAL A 346 -15.44 2.60 -0.77
N GLY A 347 -15.41 2.88 0.55
CA GLY A 347 -15.05 1.89 1.55
C GLY A 347 -16.06 0.73 1.66
N VAL A 348 -17.36 0.97 1.38
CA VAL A 348 -18.37 -0.11 1.30
C VAL A 348 -18.05 -1.06 0.16
N ILE A 349 -17.78 -0.51 -1.04
CA ILE A 349 -17.51 -1.31 -2.23
C ILE A 349 -16.23 -2.13 -2.05
N THR A 350 -15.17 -1.50 -1.54
CA THR A 350 -13.91 -2.21 -1.28
C THR A 350 -14.06 -3.30 -0.22
N SER A 351 -14.87 -3.07 0.83
CA SER A 351 -15.15 -4.08 1.86
C SER A 351 -15.91 -5.28 1.31
N VAL A 352 -16.92 -5.05 0.45
CA VAL A 352 -17.67 -6.13 -0.21
C VAL A 352 -16.76 -6.98 -1.10
N LEU A 353 -15.82 -6.35 -1.81
CA LEU A 353 -14.84 -7.06 -2.63
C LEU A 353 -13.81 -7.83 -1.78
N GLY A 354 -13.59 -7.41 -0.54
CA GLY A 354 -12.61 -7.99 0.37
C GLY A 354 -12.86 -9.44 0.73
N GLY A 355 -14.11 -9.80 1.02
CA GLY A 355 -14.50 -11.17 1.39
C GLY A 355 -14.15 -12.21 0.32
N PRO A 356 -14.68 -12.09 -0.90
CA PRO A 356 -14.37 -12.99 -2.01
C PRO A 356 -12.87 -13.07 -2.33
N PHE A 357 -12.16 -11.94 -2.25
CA PHE A 357 -10.73 -11.91 -2.50
C PHE A 357 -9.93 -12.69 -1.44
N LEU A 358 -10.26 -12.56 -0.15
CA LEU A 358 -9.62 -13.33 0.91
C LEU A 358 -9.83 -14.82 0.70
N LEU A 359 -11.03 -15.24 0.33
CA LEU A 359 -11.32 -16.62 -0.02
C LEU A 359 -10.46 -17.08 -1.19
N TRP A 360 -10.35 -16.27 -2.25
CA TRP A 360 -9.50 -16.58 -3.41
C TRP A 360 -8.01 -16.70 -3.04
N VAL A 361 -7.51 -15.84 -2.14
CA VAL A 361 -6.12 -15.93 -1.65
C VAL A 361 -5.90 -17.19 -0.83
N LEU A 362 -6.86 -17.58 0.00
CA LEU A 362 -6.79 -18.78 0.85
C LEU A 362 -6.85 -20.07 0.01
N PHE A 363 -7.81 -20.17 -0.91
CA PHE A 363 -7.98 -21.36 -1.75
C PHE A 363 -6.94 -21.49 -2.84
N GLY A 364 -6.40 -20.38 -3.37
CA GLY A 364 -5.36 -20.39 -4.41
C GLY A 364 -4.01 -20.98 -3.97
N LYS A 365 -3.83 -21.25 -2.68
CA LYS A 365 -2.58 -21.80 -2.13
C LYS A 365 -2.46 -23.31 -2.23
N ASN A 366 -3.57 -24.03 -2.44
CA ASN A 366 -3.57 -25.50 -2.45
C ASN A 366 -3.14 -26.15 -3.76
N SER A 367 -3.07 -25.40 -4.87
CA SER A 367 -2.67 -25.97 -6.16
C SER A 367 -1.15 -26.06 -6.39
N GLU A 368 -0.33 -25.34 -5.60
CA GLU A 368 1.13 -25.38 -5.77
C GLU A 368 1.82 -26.47 -4.90
N GLN A 369 1.14 -27.00 -3.88
CA GLN A 369 1.71 -28.04 -3.03
C GLN A 369 1.40 -29.48 -3.50
N THR A 370 0.38 -29.67 -4.34
CA THR A 370 -0.02 -31.00 -4.85
C THR A 370 0.79 -31.46 -6.07
N GLY A 371 1.61 -30.60 -6.64
CA GLY A 371 2.46 -30.91 -7.82
C GLY A 371 3.88 -31.37 -7.50
N LYS A 372 4.23 -31.58 -6.21
CA LYS A 372 5.54 -32.07 -5.74
C LYS A 372 5.42 -33.21 -4.74
N ALA A 373 4.56 -34.19 -5.03
CA ALA A 373 4.56 -35.50 -4.39
C ALA A 373 4.88 -36.58 -5.41
#